data_3288d71b90e862027e6504d9d9fb91ee
#
_entry.id   3288d71b90e862027e6504d9d9fb91ee
#
_cell.length_a   1.000
_cell.length_b   1.000
_cell.length_c   1.000
_cell.angle_alpha   90.00
_cell.angle_beta   90.00
_cell.angle_gamma   90.00
#
_symmetry.space_group_name_H-M   'P 1'
#
loop_
_entity.id
_entity.type
_entity.pdbx_description
1 polymer ?
#
loop_
_entity_poly.entity_id
_entity_poly.type
_entity_poly.pdbx_seq_one_letter_code
_entity_poly.pdbx_strand_id
1 'polypeptide(L)'
;MLDELLRERGMNQTEAATKLGLTRPYLNGVINGKYPLGPDLRLRLQPLLEIKPEFWEQAQRDYEAWQSSADGRAARMAATIEEFNNALDLRGAHTLVDHEVEGALKAGALEICPFDLTRDRERLLATSLELTLGLRGYLHAPGTAETTSVVTKPALLLKRSQMITLSTRESLVLSSRLRAHVNGLTQQWADKFLHCFHQRVLEPGFRGALTFALINAGPSDVELPEGEPCLSLSFEYLAQEPLAQL
;
A
#
# COMPACT_ATOMS: atom_id res chain seq x y z
N MET A 1 8.14 -1.58 -28.19
CA MET A 1 9.03 -1.03 -29.26
C MET A 1 10.10 -2.04 -29.72
N LEU A 2 11.16 -2.38 -28.97
CA LEU A 2 12.20 -3.33 -29.46
C LEU A 2 11.63 -4.71 -29.86
N ASP A 3 10.75 -5.29 -29.04
CA ASP A 3 10.10 -6.57 -29.30
C ASP A 3 9.21 -6.53 -30.55
N GLU A 4 8.51 -5.44 -30.80
CA GLU A 4 7.67 -5.21 -31.98
C GLU A 4 8.54 -5.16 -33.25
N LEU A 5 9.62 -4.38 -33.22
CA LEU A 5 10.55 -4.28 -34.36
C LEU A 5 11.19 -5.65 -34.69
N LEU A 6 11.52 -6.45 -33.68
CA LEU A 6 12.02 -7.81 -33.90
C LEU A 6 10.95 -8.71 -34.55
N ARG A 7 9.70 -8.61 -34.10
CA ARG A 7 8.56 -9.35 -34.68
C ARG A 7 8.25 -8.92 -36.08
N GLU A 8 8.30 -7.62 -36.39
CA GLU A 8 8.13 -7.10 -37.74
C GLU A 8 9.17 -7.64 -38.73
N ARG A 9 10.39 -7.94 -38.23
CA ARG A 9 11.44 -8.62 -39.02
C ARG A 9 11.33 -10.16 -38.97
N GLY A 10 10.21 -10.71 -38.47
CA GLY A 10 9.95 -12.15 -38.42
C GLY A 10 10.82 -12.91 -37.42
N MET A 11 11.43 -12.23 -36.43
CA MET A 11 12.33 -12.83 -35.48
C MET A 11 11.64 -12.99 -34.11
N ASN A 12 11.77 -14.18 -33.51
CA ASN A 12 11.45 -14.36 -32.10
C ASN A 12 12.64 -13.98 -31.21
N GLN A 13 12.40 -13.81 -29.90
CA GLN A 13 13.42 -13.38 -28.95
C GLN A 13 14.62 -14.33 -28.87
N THR A 14 14.45 -15.63 -29.10
CA THR A 14 15.54 -16.61 -29.06
C THR A 14 16.46 -16.45 -30.27
N GLU A 15 15.89 -16.28 -31.45
CA GLU A 15 16.64 -16.05 -32.70
C GLU A 15 17.37 -14.71 -32.67
N ALA A 16 16.67 -13.65 -32.18
CA ALA A 16 17.28 -12.34 -32.02
C ALA A 16 18.45 -12.37 -31.03
N ALA A 17 18.30 -13.03 -29.88
CA ALA A 17 19.35 -13.18 -28.90
C ALA A 17 20.58 -13.90 -29.50
N THR A 18 20.38 -14.98 -30.24
CA THR A 18 21.45 -15.72 -30.92
C THR A 18 22.20 -14.85 -31.91
N LYS A 19 21.47 -14.10 -32.79
CA LYS A 19 22.08 -13.20 -33.78
C LYS A 19 22.84 -12.04 -33.13
N LEU A 20 22.38 -11.58 -31.96
CA LEU A 20 23.03 -10.50 -31.19
C LEU A 20 24.18 -11.01 -30.31
N GLY A 21 24.40 -12.32 -30.24
CA GLY A 21 25.40 -12.91 -29.33
C GLY A 21 25.06 -12.73 -27.86
N LEU A 22 23.76 -12.75 -27.52
CA LEU A 22 23.23 -12.56 -26.17
C LEU A 22 22.50 -13.81 -25.68
N THR A 23 22.28 -13.89 -24.39
CA THR A 23 21.34 -14.87 -23.83
C THR A 23 19.91 -14.36 -23.95
N ARG A 24 18.95 -15.28 -24.18
CA ARG A 24 17.51 -14.91 -24.22
C ARG A 24 17.04 -14.19 -22.93
N PRO A 25 17.42 -14.63 -21.70
CA PRO A 25 17.04 -13.89 -20.49
C PRO A 25 17.57 -12.45 -20.44
N TYR A 26 18.79 -12.22 -20.93
CA TYR A 26 19.35 -10.87 -20.98
C TYR A 26 18.59 -9.99 -21.98
N LEU A 27 18.34 -10.47 -23.21
CA LEU A 27 17.55 -9.73 -24.21
C LEU A 27 16.13 -9.43 -23.70
N ASN A 28 15.49 -10.40 -23.07
CA ASN A 28 14.19 -10.21 -22.45
C ASN A 28 14.23 -9.14 -21.34
N GLY A 29 15.29 -9.11 -20.54
CA GLY A 29 15.52 -8.07 -19.55
C GLY A 29 15.65 -6.66 -20.15
N VAL A 30 16.32 -6.54 -21.30
CA VAL A 30 16.42 -5.27 -22.04
C VAL A 30 15.06 -4.87 -22.61
N ILE A 31 14.33 -5.79 -23.23
CA ILE A 31 12.99 -5.55 -23.82
C ILE A 31 12.03 -5.04 -22.75
N ASN A 32 12.08 -5.60 -21.56
CA ASN A 32 11.22 -5.22 -20.43
C ASN A 32 11.77 -4.07 -19.57
N GLY A 33 12.84 -3.40 -20.02
CA GLY A 33 13.42 -2.24 -19.32
C GLY A 33 14.14 -2.57 -17.99
N LYS A 34 14.42 -3.86 -17.73
CA LYS A 34 15.18 -4.29 -16.55
C LYS A 34 16.67 -3.97 -16.67
N TYR A 35 17.20 -3.99 -17.90
CA TYR A 35 18.56 -3.62 -18.21
C TYR A 35 18.58 -2.50 -19.26
N PRO A 36 19.52 -1.54 -19.16
CA PRO A 36 19.65 -0.48 -20.15
C PRO A 36 20.14 -1.03 -21.48
N LEU A 37 19.75 -0.36 -22.56
CA LEU A 37 20.23 -0.65 -23.91
C LEU A 37 21.61 -0.05 -24.11
N GLY A 38 22.64 -0.78 -23.69
CA GLY A 38 24.04 -0.32 -23.69
C GLY A 38 24.62 -0.03 -25.06
N PRO A 39 25.72 0.75 -25.17
CA PRO A 39 26.32 1.16 -26.42
C PRO A 39 26.66 0.00 -27.37
N ASP A 40 27.22 -1.07 -26.85
CA ASP A 40 27.59 -2.26 -27.63
C ASP A 40 26.36 -2.94 -28.25
N LEU A 41 25.27 -3.06 -27.50
CA LEU A 41 24.02 -3.63 -28.02
C LEU A 41 23.39 -2.75 -29.09
N ARG A 42 23.45 -1.43 -28.96
CA ARG A 42 22.95 -0.47 -29.98
C ARG A 42 23.66 -0.68 -31.32
N LEU A 43 25.00 -0.88 -31.29
CA LEU A 43 25.77 -1.17 -32.50
C LEU A 43 25.41 -2.52 -33.13
N ARG A 44 25.17 -3.55 -32.30
CA ARG A 44 24.76 -4.89 -32.80
C ARG A 44 23.33 -4.89 -33.36
N LEU A 45 22.45 -4.02 -32.87
CA LEU A 45 21.07 -3.87 -33.38
C LEU A 45 21.04 -3.23 -34.77
N GLN A 46 22.03 -2.37 -35.13
CA GLN A 46 22.06 -1.66 -36.38
C GLN A 46 21.97 -2.59 -37.64
N PRO A 47 22.81 -3.61 -37.80
CA PRO A 47 22.72 -4.49 -38.95
C PRO A 47 21.46 -5.39 -38.93
N LEU A 48 20.88 -5.62 -37.75
CA LEU A 48 19.72 -6.49 -37.56
C LEU A 48 18.40 -5.78 -37.87
N LEU A 49 18.28 -4.50 -37.48
CA LEU A 49 17.06 -3.72 -37.61
C LEU A 49 17.16 -2.58 -38.62
N GLU A 50 18.35 -2.28 -39.14
CA GLU A 50 18.64 -1.16 -40.05
C GLU A 50 18.32 0.21 -39.38
N ILE A 51 18.42 0.29 -38.07
CA ILE A 51 18.16 1.49 -37.25
C ILE A 51 19.50 2.00 -36.72
N LYS A 52 19.77 3.29 -36.89
CA LYS A 52 21.01 3.92 -36.46
C LYS A 52 21.15 3.90 -34.91
N PRO A 53 22.38 3.73 -34.38
CA PRO A 53 22.62 3.70 -32.93
C PRO A 53 22.13 4.96 -32.17
N GLU A 54 22.16 6.14 -32.85
CA GLU A 54 21.71 7.41 -32.25
C GLU A 54 20.22 7.41 -31.93
N PHE A 55 19.41 6.70 -32.72
CA PHE A 55 17.98 6.52 -32.44
C PHE A 55 17.78 5.79 -31.07
N TRP A 56 18.53 4.72 -30.86
CA TRP A 56 18.46 3.96 -29.63
C TRP A 56 18.96 4.74 -28.43
N GLU A 57 19.95 5.60 -28.65
CA GLU A 57 20.47 6.47 -27.59
C GLU A 57 19.41 7.51 -27.17
N GLN A 58 18.71 8.11 -28.16
CA GLN A 58 17.62 9.02 -27.86
C GLN A 58 16.46 8.29 -27.19
N ALA A 59 16.04 7.14 -27.69
CA ALA A 59 14.99 6.33 -27.09
C ALA A 59 15.31 5.90 -25.64
N GLN A 60 16.59 5.61 -25.34
CA GLN A 60 17.02 5.31 -23.97
C GLN A 60 16.92 6.55 -23.06
N ARG A 61 17.35 7.72 -23.52
CA ARG A 61 17.22 8.97 -22.76
C ARG A 61 15.76 9.32 -22.49
N ASP A 62 14.91 9.20 -23.50
CA ASP A 62 13.47 9.47 -23.36
C ASP A 62 12.80 8.51 -22.37
N TYR A 63 13.18 7.22 -22.39
CA TYR A 63 12.71 6.23 -21.45
C TYR A 63 13.17 6.53 -20.02
N GLU A 64 14.43 6.90 -19.81
CA GLU A 64 14.97 7.29 -18.49
C GLU A 64 14.29 8.55 -17.94
N ALA A 65 14.05 9.53 -18.81
CA ALA A 65 13.29 10.74 -18.47
C ALA A 65 11.84 10.41 -18.08
N TRP A 66 11.17 9.54 -18.86
CA TRP A 66 9.84 9.07 -18.56
C TRP A 66 9.82 8.28 -17.23
N GLN A 67 10.77 7.37 -17.01
CA GLN A 67 10.87 6.64 -15.74
C GLN A 67 10.98 7.56 -14.52
N SER A 68 11.64 8.69 -14.67
CA SER A 68 11.81 9.69 -13.61
C SER A 68 10.60 10.61 -13.44
N SER A 69 9.70 10.62 -14.41
CA SER A 69 8.46 11.42 -14.39
C SER A 69 7.44 10.89 -13.38
N ALA A 70 6.43 11.69 -13.08
CA ALA A 70 5.30 11.26 -12.24
C ALA A 70 4.54 10.08 -12.86
N ASP A 71 4.31 10.13 -14.19
CA ASP A 71 3.59 9.09 -14.93
C ASP A 71 4.38 7.77 -14.95
N GLY A 72 5.70 7.83 -15.16
CA GLY A 72 6.56 6.66 -15.11
C GLY A 72 6.61 6.01 -13.71
N ARG A 73 6.58 6.81 -12.64
CA ARG A 73 6.49 6.29 -11.28
C ARG A 73 5.14 5.63 -11.02
N ALA A 74 4.04 6.28 -11.44
CA ALA A 74 2.69 5.72 -11.32
C ALA A 74 2.53 4.41 -12.09
N ALA A 75 3.05 4.33 -13.33
CA ALA A 75 3.02 3.11 -14.13
C ALA A 75 3.80 1.96 -13.50
N ARG A 76 4.98 2.23 -12.92
CA ARG A 76 5.75 1.19 -12.19
C ARG A 76 5.00 0.71 -10.94
N MET A 77 4.42 1.63 -10.18
CA MET A 77 3.62 1.28 -9.00
C MET A 77 2.44 0.40 -9.40
N ALA A 78 1.71 0.76 -10.46
CA ALA A 78 0.61 -0.04 -10.98
C ALA A 78 1.05 -1.45 -11.39
N ALA A 79 2.19 -1.59 -12.09
CA ALA A 79 2.75 -2.88 -12.49
C ALA A 79 3.14 -3.73 -11.27
N THR A 80 3.71 -3.12 -10.23
CA THR A 80 4.07 -3.84 -8.99
C THR A 80 2.83 -4.30 -8.23
N ILE A 81 1.78 -3.49 -8.19
CA ILE A 81 0.48 -3.88 -7.60
C ILE A 81 -0.14 -5.03 -8.39
N GLU A 82 -0.08 -4.98 -9.73
CA GLU A 82 -0.60 -6.06 -10.57
C GLU A 82 0.17 -7.37 -10.36
N GLU A 83 1.49 -7.33 -10.27
CA GLU A 83 2.31 -8.50 -9.94
C GLU A 83 1.94 -9.10 -8.58
N PHE A 84 1.76 -8.25 -7.56
CA PHE A 84 1.27 -8.65 -6.24
C PHE A 84 -0.10 -9.33 -6.32
N ASN A 85 -1.06 -8.69 -7.01
CA ASN A 85 -2.40 -9.25 -7.19
C ASN A 85 -2.36 -10.61 -7.89
N ASN A 86 -1.59 -10.75 -8.97
CA ASN A 86 -1.45 -12.01 -9.71
C ASN A 86 -0.89 -13.15 -8.83
N ALA A 87 0.00 -12.83 -7.89
CA ALA A 87 0.51 -13.82 -6.95
C ALA A 87 -0.56 -14.30 -5.96
N LEU A 88 -1.51 -13.44 -5.56
CA LEU A 88 -2.60 -13.77 -4.65
C LEU A 88 -3.81 -14.41 -5.35
N ASP A 89 -4.04 -14.13 -6.62
CA ASP A 89 -5.18 -14.66 -7.39
C ASP A 89 -5.26 -16.19 -7.39
N LEU A 90 -4.13 -16.87 -7.33
CA LEU A 90 -4.05 -18.32 -7.23
C LEU A 90 -4.70 -18.88 -5.95
N ARG A 91 -4.85 -18.06 -4.91
CA ARG A 91 -5.40 -18.43 -3.61
C ARG A 91 -6.87 -18.00 -3.45
N GLY A 92 -7.37 -17.16 -4.34
CA GLY A 92 -8.71 -16.58 -4.24
C GLY A 92 -8.83 -15.53 -3.12
N ALA A 93 -10.06 -15.13 -2.80
CA ALA A 93 -10.33 -14.18 -1.72
C ALA A 93 -10.00 -14.79 -0.35
N HIS A 94 -9.19 -14.09 0.44
CA HIS A 94 -8.76 -14.55 1.76
C HIS A 94 -8.26 -13.40 2.64
N THR A 95 -8.22 -13.63 3.95
CA THR A 95 -7.57 -12.71 4.90
C THR A 95 -6.06 -12.78 4.75
N LEU A 96 -5.41 -11.64 4.58
CA LEU A 96 -3.96 -11.56 4.47
C LEU A 96 -3.28 -11.91 5.80
N VAL A 97 -2.22 -12.70 5.71
CA VAL A 97 -1.30 -12.95 6.81
C VAL A 97 -0.14 -11.95 6.78
N ASP A 98 0.67 -11.90 7.84
CA ASP A 98 1.70 -10.88 8.05
C ASP A 98 2.64 -10.65 6.87
N HIS A 99 3.18 -11.71 6.26
CA HIS A 99 4.08 -11.58 5.09
C HIS A 99 3.36 -11.10 3.82
N GLU A 100 2.05 -11.37 3.68
CA GLU A 100 1.24 -10.85 2.57
C GLU A 100 0.91 -9.36 2.78
N VAL A 101 0.66 -8.94 4.03
CA VAL A 101 0.52 -7.52 4.40
C VAL A 101 1.84 -6.78 4.13
N GLU A 102 2.99 -7.36 4.47
CA GLU A 102 4.31 -6.81 4.09
C GLU A 102 4.46 -6.72 2.55
N GLY A 103 4.02 -7.73 1.83
CA GLY A 103 3.99 -7.73 0.36
C GLY A 103 3.13 -6.59 -0.19
N ALA A 104 1.93 -6.40 0.34
CA ALA A 104 1.02 -5.31 -0.04
C ALA A 104 1.63 -3.92 0.22
N LEU A 105 2.28 -3.73 1.37
CA LEU A 105 2.99 -2.48 1.70
C LEU A 105 4.15 -2.21 0.74
N LYS A 106 4.96 -3.22 0.43
CA LYS A 106 6.09 -3.11 -0.52
C LYS A 106 5.62 -2.86 -1.95
N ALA A 107 4.51 -3.45 -2.35
CA ALA A 107 3.92 -3.26 -3.67
C ALA A 107 3.18 -1.91 -3.81
N GLY A 108 2.85 -1.23 -2.71
CA GLY A 108 2.01 -0.04 -2.72
C GLY A 108 0.51 -0.32 -2.90
N ALA A 109 0.09 -1.59 -2.77
CA ALA A 109 -1.32 -1.98 -2.74
C ALA A 109 -1.99 -1.55 -1.42
N LEU A 110 -1.21 -1.45 -0.36
CA LEU A 110 -1.54 -0.89 0.94
C LEU A 110 -0.53 0.20 1.28
N GLU A 111 -1.00 1.39 1.63
CA GLU A 111 -0.14 2.44 2.19
C GLU A 111 -0.62 2.78 3.60
N ILE A 112 0.32 2.95 4.51
CA ILE A 112 0.06 3.35 5.90
C ILE A 112 1.07 4.43 6.28
N CYS A 113 0.60 5.60 6.66
CA CYS A 113 1.48 6.72 6.98
C CYS A 113 1.01 7.45 8.26
N PRO A 114 1.89 7.61 9.27
CA PRO A 114 3.26 7.13 9.34
C PRO A 114 3.34 5.65 9.79
N PHE A 115 4.08 4.83 9.06
CA PHE A 115 4.37 3.44 9.43
C PHE A 115 5.68 3.02 8.76
N ASP A 116 6.55 2.36 9.51
CA ASP A 116 7.82 1.84 9.03
C ASP A 116 7.95 0.35 9.40
N LEU A 117 8.04 -0.53 8.39
CA LEU A 117 8.11 -1.98 8.59
C LEU A 117 9.27 -2.43 9.48
N THR A 118 10.37 -1.67 9.53
CA THR A 118 11.52 -2.02 10.36
C THR A 118 11.30 -1.64 11.82
N ARG A 119 10.77 -0.44 12.04
CA ARG A 119 10.56 0.12 13.37
C ARG A 119 9.27 -0.37 14.03
N ASP A 120 8.20 -0.46 13.24
CA ASP A 120 6.84 -0.71 13.72
C ASP A 120 6.40 -2.18 13.49
N ARG A 121 7.36 -3.08 13.20
CA ARG A 121 7.10 -4.50 12.86
C ARG A 121 6.32 -5.24 13.94
N GLU A 122 6.52 -4.90 15.19
CA GLU A 122 5.84 -5.52 16.34
C GLU A 122 4.33 -5.29 16.34
N ARG A 123 3.84 -4.24 15.65
CA ARG A 123 2.42 -3.93 15.50
C ARG A 123 1.74 -4.76 14.39
N LEU A 124 2.52 -5.43 13.54
CA LEU A 124 2.03 -6.35 12.53
C LEU A 124 2.02 -7.78 13.11
N LEU A 125 0.84 -8.23 13.49
CA LEU A 125 0.57 -9.55 14.04
C LEU A 125 0.31 -10.56 12.89
N ALA A 126 0.09 -11.83 13.22
CA ALA A 126 -0.08 -12.89 12.23
C ALA A 126 -1.18 -12.63 11.19
N THR A 127 -2.29 -12.00 11.58
CA THR A 127 -3.44 -11.71 10.69
C THR A 127 -4.01 -10.31 10.88
N SER A 128 -3.33 -9.46 11.63
CA SER A 128 -3.83 -8.11 11.94
C SER A 128 -2.69 -7.11 12.13
N LEU A 129 -3.04 -5.84 12.01
CA LEU A 129 -2.16 -4.71 12.26
C LEU A 129 -2.80 -3.81 13.32
N GLU A 130 -1.99 -3.33 14.25
CA GLU A 130 -2.42 -2.37 15.26
C GLU A 130 -2.13 -0.94 14.82
N LEU A 131 -3.15 -0.08 14.88
CA LEU A 131 -3.05 1.36 14.66
C LEU A 131 -2.95 2.10 16.00
N THR A 132 -2.25 3.23 16.00
CA THR A 132 -1.98 4.01 17.19
C THR A 132 -2.91 5.20 17.33
N LEU A 133 -3.07 5.67 18.57
CA LEU A 133 -3.86 6.84 18.90
C LEU A 133 -3.24 8.12 18.28
N GLY A 134 -4.07 8.90 17.60
CA GLY A 134 -3.71 10.20 17.05
C GLY A 134 -3.67 11.31 18.11
N LEU A 135 -3.23 12.49 17.67
CA LEU A 135 -2.95 13.64 18.53
C LEU A 135 -4.19 14.39 19.04
N ARG A 136 -5.33 14.23 18.41
CA ARG A 136 -6.52 15.06 18.67
C ARG A 136 -7.78 14.24 18.80
N GLY A 137 -8.70 14.75 19.62
CA GLY A 137 -10.03 14.21 19.77
C GLY A 137 -11.06 15.31 20.04
N TYR A 138 -12.32 14.89 20.12
CA TYR A 138 -13.45 15.75 20.42
C TYR A 138 -14.24 15.15 21.58
N LEU A 139 -14.20 15.79 22.75
CA LEU A 139 -15.04 15.44 23.87
C LEU A 139 -16.48 15.87 23.61
N HIS A 140 -17.42 15.01 23.89
CA HIS A 140 -18.85 15.27 23.78
C HIS A 140 -19.43 15.71 25.11
N ALA A 141 -20.16 16.82 25.11
CA ALA A 141 -20.89 17.26 26.29
C ALA A 141 -22.17 16.40 26.49
N PRO A 142 -22.43 15.89 27.69
CA PRO A 142 -23.60 15.04 27.95
C PRO A 142 -24.90 15.76 27.58
N GLY A 143 -25.77 15.09 26.79
CA GLY A 143 -27.10 15.57 26.44
C GLY A 143 -27.14 16.73 25.43
N THR A 144 -26.03 17.10 24.83
CA THR A 144 -25.94 18.15 23.79
C THR A 144 -25.19 17.66 22.55
N ALA A 145 -25.28 18.43 21.46
CA ALA A 145 -24.44 18.20 20.27
C ALA A 145 -23.08 18.94 20.34
N GLU A 146 -22.80 19.59 21.47
CA GLU A 146 -21.57 20.36 21.63
C GLU A 146 -20.37 19.44 21.83
N THR A 147 -19.25 19.80 21.17
CA THR A 147 -17.98 19.11 21.26
C THR A 147 -16.86 20.08 21.59
N THR A 148 -15.93 19.61 22.39
CA THR A 148 -14.71 20.37 22.73
C THR A 148 -13.50 19.67 22.16
N SER A 149 -12.70 20.35 21.34
CA SER A 149 -11.43 19.82 20.84
C SER A 149 -10.45 19.65 21.98
N VAL A 150 -9.81 18.51 22.03
CA VAL A 150 -8.79 18.16 23.02
C VAL A 150 -7.56 17.59 22.36
N VAL A 151 -6.41 17.72 23.04
CA VAL A 151 -5.12 17.18 22.60
C VAL A 151 -4.79 15.97 23.46
N THR A 152 -4.34 14.88 22.84
CA THR A 152 -3.99 13.63 23.53
C THR A 152 -2.55 13.59 24.05
N LYS A 153 -1.85 14.73 24.09
CA LYS A 153 -0.45 14.84 24.50
C LYS A 153 -0.27 15.29 25.95
N PRO A 154 0.59 14.65 26.75
CA PRO A 154 1.22 13.30 26.54
C PRO A 154 0.20 12.18 26.65
N ALA A 155 -0.90 12.43 27.32
CA ALA A 155 -2.03 11.52 27.49
C ALA A 155 -3.30 12.33 27.73
N LEU A 156 -4.44 11.79 27.33
CA LEU A 156 -5.76 12.32 27.60
C LEU A 156 -6.39 11.55 28.76
N LEU A 157 -6.88 12.25 29.76
CA LEU A 157 -7.69 11.63 30.83
C LEU A 157 -9.16 11.61 30.40
N LEU A 158 -9.70 10.42 30.12
CA LEU A 158 -11.12 10.20 29.85
C LEU A 158 -11.83 9.84 31.14
N LYS A 159 -12.64 10.79 31.65
CA LYS A 159 -13.37 10.59 32.90
C LYS A 159 -14.45 9.52 32.74
N ARG A 160 -14.85 8.94 33.85
CA ARG A 160 -15.99 8.02 33.90
C ARG A 160 -17.23 8.59 33.20
N SER A 161 -17.91 7.77 32.41
CA SER A 161 -19.09 8.11 31.61
C SER A 161 -18.90 9.20 30.55
N GLN A 162 -17.68 9.65 30.31
CA GLN A 162 -17.38 10.56 29.21
C GLN A 162 -17.30 9.82 27.89
N MET A 163 -17.72 10.51 26.83
CA MET A 163 -17.60 10.10 25.44
C MET A 163 -16.62 11.01 24.70
N ILE A 164 -15.77 10.43 23.90
CA ILE A 164 -14.84 11.14 23.05
C ILE A 164 -14.79 10.52 21.65
N THR A 165 -14.68 11.37 20.63
CA THR A 165 -14.33 10.94 19.26
C THR A 165 -12.86 11.18 19.04
N LEU A 166 -12.16 10.17 18.58
CA LEU A 166 -10.72 10.13 18.34
C LEU A 166 -10.43 9.72 16.89
N SER A 167 -9.21 9.95 16.44
CA SER A 167 -8.70 9.40 15.19
C SER A 167 -7.42 8.62 15.41
N THR A 168 -7.13 7.70 14.49
CA THR A 168 -5.82 7.05 14.44
C THR A 168 -4.76 8.06 14.01
N ARG A 169 -3.52 7.80 14.41
CA ARG A 169 -2.35 8.55 13.94
C ARG A 169 -2.07 8.24 12.47
N GLU A 170 -2.24 6.98 12.11
CA GLU A 170 -2.01 6.50 10.75
C GLU A 170 -3.19 6.83 9.84
N SER A 171 -2.86 7.25 8.62
CA SER A 171 -3.75 7.26 7.46
C SER A 171 -3.48 6.03 6.62
N LEU A 172 -4.53 5.44 6.07
CA LEU A 172 -4.45 4.27 5.19
C LEU A 172 -4.88 4.64 3.77
N VAL A 173 -4.29 3.95 2.79
CA VAL A 173 -4.76 3.89 1.41
C VAL A 173 -4.85 2.42 1.02
N LEU A 174 -6.03 1.99 0.62
CA LEU A 174 -6.29 0.63 0.13
C LEU A 174 -6.41 0.65 -1.39
N SER A 175 -5.79 -0.32 -2.07
CA SER A 175 -6.01 -0.54 -3.50
C SER A 175 -7.44 -1.04 -3.77
N SER A 176 -7.82 -1.10 -5.06
CA SER A 176 -9.14 -1.56 -5.50
C SER A 176 -9.45 -3.03 -5.17
N ARG A 177 -8.44 -3.82 -4.79
CA ARG A 177 -8.58 -5.25 -4.46
C ARG A 177 -8.28 -5.57 -2.99
N LEU A 178 -8.12 -4.55 -2.16
CA LEU A 178 -7.96 -4.71 -0.71
C LEU A 178 -9.12 -4.08 0.05
N ARG A 179 -9.62 -4.84 1.02
CA ARG A 179 -10.58 -4.41 2.02
C ARG A 179 -9.94 -4.54 3.40
N ALA A 180 -10.33 -3.70 4.35
CA ALA A 180 -9.91 -3.88 5.73
C ALA A 180 -11.11 -4.01 6.66
N HIS A 181 -10.97 -4.86 7.67
CA HIS A 181 -11.94 -5.04 8.75
C HIS A 181 -11.36 -4.44 10.03
N VAL A 182 -12.12 -3.56 10.67
CA VAL A 182 -11.76 -3.02 11.97
C VAL A 182 -12.24 -4.01 13.03
N ASN A 183 -11.30 -4.71 13.64
CA ASN A 183 -11.58 -5.77 14.62
C ASN A 183 -12.00 -5.21 15.99
N GLY A 184 -11.73 -3.92 16.23
CA GLY A 184 -12.03 -3.22 17.47
C GLY A 184 -10.79 -2.76 18.23
N LEU A 185 -10.95 -2.52 19.51
CA LEU A 185 -9.86 -2.11 20.40
C LEU A 185 -8.82 -3.23 20.54
N THR A 186 -7.55 -2.82 20.67
CA THR A 186 -6.49 -3.73 21.11
C THR A 186 -6.82 -4.27 22.51
N GLN A 187 -6.25 -5.44 22.89
CA GLN A 187 -6.52 -6.07 24.18
C GLN A 187 -6.25 -5.11 25.35
N GLN A 188 -5.15 -4.37 25.28
CA GLN A 188 -4.74 -3.40 26.30
C GLN A 188 -5.81 -2.31 26.55
N TRP A 189 -6.55 -1.90 25.50
CA TRP A 189 -7.62 -0.91 25.61
C TRP A 189 -8.97 -1.53 25.98
N ALA A 190 -9.24 -2.74 25.50
CA ALA A 190 -10.44 -3.49 25.88
C ALA A 190 -10.50 -3.75 27.41
N ASP A 191 -9.36 -4.05 28.02
CA ASP A 191 -9.25 -4.30 29.47
C ASP A 191 -9.52 -3.06 30.33
N LYS A 192 -9.52 -1.84 29.72
CA LYS A 192 -9.84 -0.58 30.41
C LYS A 192 -11.35 -0.30 30.50
N PHE A 193 -12.21 -1.24 30.16
CA PHE A 193 -13.69 -1.08 30.13
C PHE A 193 -14.18 0.04 29.20
N LEU A 194 -13.49 0.22 28.07
CA LEU A 194 -13.88 1.18 27.05
C LEU A 194 -14.84 0.54 26.04
N HIS A 195 -15.95 1.20 25.75
CA HIS A 195 -16.81 0.85 24.62
C HIS A 195 -16.40 1.67 23.40
N CYS A 196 -16.19 0.98 22.27
CA CYS A 196 -15.76 1.57 21.01
C CYS A 196 -16.85 1.50 19.94
N PHE A 197 -17.11 2.63 19.30
CA PHE A 197 -17.97 2.73 18.13
C PHE A 197 -17.11 3.13 16.93
N HIS A 198 -17.05 2.29 15.92
CA HIS A 198 -16.20 2.48 14.74
C HIS A 198 -16.89 1.94 13.48
N GLN A 199 -16.42 2.38 12.33
CA GLN A 199 -16.75 1.75 11.07
C GLN A 199 -16.16 0.32 11.05
N ARG A 200 -16.96 -0.67 10.66
CA ARG A 200 -16.52 -2.08 10.69
C ARG A 200 -15.67 -2.48 9.50
N VAL A 201 -15.95 -1.90 8.35
CA VAL A 201 -15.33 -2.27 7.08
C VAL A 201 -14.82 -1.01 6.39
N LEU A 202 -13.60 -1.06 5.91
CA LEU A 202 -13.02 -0.08 5.01
C LEU A 202 -13.02 -0.69 3.62
N GLU A 203 -13.83 -0.13 2.74
CA GLU A 203 -13.99 -0.65 1.38
C GLU A 203 -12.75 -0.38 0.52
N PRO A 204 -12.57 -1.12 -0.59
CA PRO A 204 -11.52 -0.87 -1.55
C PRO A 204 -11.49 0.58 -2.02
N GLY A 205 -10.29 1.16 -2.14
CA GLY A 205 -10.11 2.57 -2.46
C GLY A 205 -10.19 3.53 -1.27
N PHE A 206 -10.44 3.03 -0.05
CA PHE A 206 -10.44 3.86 1.16
C PHE A 206 -9.16 4.68 1.28
N ARG A 207 -9.31 5.96 1.69
CA ARG A 207 -8.19 6.88 1.95
C ARG A 207 -8.48 7.73 3.18
N GLY A 208 -7.59 7.69 4.16
CA GLY A 208 -7.68 8.55 5.35
C GLY A 208 -7.33 7.86 6.66
N ALA A 209 -7.41 8.63 7.75
CA ALA A 209 -7.32 8.12 9.11
C ALA A 209 -8.68 7.58 9.56
N LEU A 210 -8.64 6.61 10.46
CA LEU A 210 -9.87 6.06 11.05
C LEU A 210 -10.35 6.96 12.19
N THR A 211 -11.64 7.25 12.18
CA THR A 211 -12.31 7.94 13.28
C THR A 211 -13.17 6.95 14.06
N PHE A 212 -13.07 7.01 15.38
CA PHE A 212 -13.83 6.14 16.27
C PHE A 212 -14.23 6.90 17.53
N ALA A 213 -15.30 6.48 18.16
CA ALA A 213 -15.77 7.06 19.42
C ALA A 213 -15.57 6.08 20.56
N LEU A 214 -15.17 6.58 21.73
CA LEU A 214 -15.00 5.83 22.96
C LEU A 214 -15.95 6.37 24.04
N ILE A 215 -16.48 5.46 24.83
CA ILE A 215 -17.14 5.76 26.08
C ILE A 215 -16.41 5.03 27.20
N ASN A 216 -16.02 5.75 28.24
CA ASN A 216 -15.51 5.12 29.45
C ASN A 216 -16.67 4.60 30.30
N ALA A 217 -16.94 3.31 30.19
CA ALA A 217 -17.98 2.61 30.96
C ALA A 217 -17.43 1.99 32.26
N GLY A 218 -16.15 2.18 32.54
CA GLY A 218 -15.47 1.65 33.70
C GLY A 218 -15.80 2.41 35.03
N PRO A 219 -15.33 1.89 36.15
CA PRO A 219 -15.56 2.50 37.47
C PRO A 219 -14.67 3.72 37.74
N SER A 220 -13.59 3.91 37.00
CA SER A 220 -12.57 4.94 37.22
C SER A 220 -12.24 5.70 35.94
N ASP A 221 -11.56 6.84 36.07
CA ASP A 221 -11.01 7.58 34.96
C ASP A 221 -9.91 6.76 34.27
N VAL A 222 -9.79 6.89 32.93
CA VAL A 222 -8.84 6.14 32.11
C VAL A 222 -7.91 7.10 31.38
N GLU A 223 -6.62 6.83 31.47
CA GLU A 223 -5.59 7.55 30.74
C GLU A 223 -5.40 6.91 29.34
N LEU A 224 -5.40 7.75 28.33
CA LEU A 224 -5.24 7.40 26.91
C LEU A 224 -3.95 8.06 26.39
N PRO A 225 -2.80 7.37 26.42
CA PRO A 225 -1.52 7.91 25.97
C PRO A 225 -1.47 8.09 24.45
N GLU A 226 -0.83 9.18 23.99
CA GLU A 226 -0.56 9.40 22.57
C GLU A 226 0.32 8.28 22.00
N GLY A 227 -0.01 7.80 20.79
CA GLY A 227 0.80 6.82 20.08
C GLY A 227 0.70 5.39 20.62
N GLU A 228 -0.13 5.15 21.64
CA GLU A 228 -0.41 3.79 22.13
C GLU A 228 -1.26 3.03 21.09
N PRO A 229 -0.97 1.73 20.79
CA PRO A 229 -1.81 0.90 19.95
C PRO A 229 -3.25 0.83 20.48
N CYS A 230 -4.22 1.26 19.65
CA CYS A 230 -5.61 1.40 20.10
C CYS A 230 -6.62 0.59 19.30
N LEU A 231 -6.44 0.45 17.99
CA LEU A 231 -7.32 -0.31 17.11
C LEU A 231 -6.56 -1.42 16.39
N SER A 232 -7.21 -2.55 16.20
CA SER A 232 -6.71 -3.67 15.42
C SER A 232 -7.47 -3.79 14.11
N LEU A 233 -6.76 -4.00 12.99
CA LEU A 233 -7.30 -4.24 11.66
C LEU A 233 -6.81 -5.55 11.09
N SER A 234 -7.66 -6.24 10.32
CA SER A 234 -7.27 -7.31 9.42
C SER A 234 -7.56 -6.88 7.97
N PHE A 235 -6.77 -7.40 7.03
CA PHE A 235 -6.90 -7.09 5.62
C PHE A 235 -7.40 -8.32 4.86
N GLU A 236 -8.28 -8.09 3.90
CA GLU A 236 -8.83 -9.14 3.02
C GLU A 236 -8.48 -8.81 1.57
N TYR A 237 -7.94 -9.80 0.87
CA TYR A 237 -7.74 -9.74 -0.56
C TYR A 237 -9.00 -10.15 -1.30
N LEU A 238 -9.41 -9.36 -2.30
CA LEU A 238 -10.54 -9.63 -3.16
C LEU A 238 -10.05 -10.19 -4.50
N ALA A 239 -10.51 -11.40 -4.86
CA ALA A 239 -10.12 -12.04 -6.12
C ALA A 239 -10.60 -11.28 -7.37
N GLN A 240 -11.55 -10.36 -7.23
CA GLN A 240 -12.05 -9.50 -8.30
C GLN A 240 -12.26 -8.07 -7.78
N GLU A 241 -12.08 -7.09 -8.65
CA GLU A 241 -12.43 -5.71 -8.31
C GLU A 241 -13.95 -5.56 -8.17
N PRO A 242 -14.41 -4.80 -7.16
CA PRO A 242 -15.82 -4.45 -7.06
C PRO A 242 -16.28 -3.65 -8.29
N LEU A 243 -17.48 -3.94 -8.79
CA LEU A 243 -18.07 -3.21 -9.92
C LEU A 243 -18.44 -1.76 -9.56
N ALA A 244 -18.74 -1.50 -8.29
CA ALA A 244 -19.01 -0.16 -7.77
C ALA A 244 -17.73 0.39 -7.12
N GLN A 245 -17.17 1.44 -7.67
CA GLN A 245 -16.16 2.26 -6.98
C GLN A 245 -16.92 3.35 -6.21
N LEU A 246 -16.67 3.43 -4.91
CA LEU A 246 -17.24 4.47 -4.04
C LEU A 246 -16.61 5.84 -4.29
#